data_57149adedfa945db02727bbee64f1291
#
_entry.id   57149adedfa945db02727bbee64f1291
#
_cell.length_a   1.000
_cell.length_b   1.000
_cell.length_c   1.000
_cell.angle_alpha   90.00
_cell.angle_beta   90.00
_cell.angle_gamma   90.00
#
_symmetry.space_group_name_H-M   'P 1'
#
loop_
_entity.id
_entity.type
_entity.pdbx_description
1 polymer ?
#
loop_
_entity_poly.entity_id
_entity_poly.type
_entity_poly.pdbx_seq_one_letter_code
_entity_poly.pdbx_strand_id
1 'polypeptide(L)'
;MANEPIGKLDHIGIAVKSVAEARKFFEGVLGARFLYEHENPEAGYRLIELDLNGMTFELLEPLGDDSFVKAFLEKRGEGLHHLTFDVPNSKEKIAELKEDGVRMVGEREFSPESYEAFISPRASHGVLIQIGSGYPTLARAAEWFKK
;
A
#
# COMPACT_ATOMS: atom_id res chain seq x y z
N MET A 1 -25.99 7.66 -9.64
CA MET A 1 -24.69 7.09 -9.38
C MET A 1 -24.67 6.25 -8.13
N ALA A 2 -25.43 5.21 -8.08
CA ALA A 2 -25.16 4.22 -7.07
C ALA A 2 -23.95 3.46 -7.55
N ASN A 3 -22.89 3.65 -6.91
CA ASN A 3 -21.68 2.99 -7.28
C ASN A 3 -21.55 1.70 -6.49
N GLU A 4 -21.20 0.66 -7.19
CA GLU A 4 -20.74 -0.54 -6.51
C GLU A 4 -19.52 -0.18 -5.66
N PRO A 5 -19.34 -0.84 -4.51
CA PRO A 5 -18.12 -0.66 -3.73
C PRO A 5 -16.89 -0.86 -4.60
N ILE A 6 -15.90 0.02 -4.45
CA ILE A 6 -14.73 0.04 -5.32
C ILE A 6 -13.90 -1.25 -5.25
N GLY A 7 -13.90 -1.90 -4.09
CA GLY A 7 -13.15 -3.12 -3.85
C GLY A 7 -13.00 -3.37 -2.36
N LYS A 8 -12.13 -4.30 -2.01
CA LYS A 8 -11.85 -4.64 -0.62
C LYS A 8 -10.59 -3.92 -0.15
N LEU A 9 -10.59 -3.53 1.12
CA LEU A 9 -9.37 -3.05 1.75
C LEU A 9 -8.35 -4.20 1.79
N ASP A 10 -7.25 -4.02 1.06
CA ASP A 10 -6.18 -5.02 0.97
C ASP A 10 -5.20 -4.88 2.12
N HIS A 11 -4.70 -3.67 2.33
CA HIS A 11 -3.76 -3.41 3.42
C HIS A 11 -3.78 -1.94 3.85
N ILE A 12 -3.19 -1.72 5.02
CA ILE A 12 -2.98 -0.40 5.60
C ILE A 12 -1.47 -0.14 5.60
N GLY A 13 -1.03 0.92 4.94
CA GLY A 13 0.37 1.31 4.86
C GLY A 13 0.76 2.24 5.99
N ILE A 14 1.86 1.94 6.66
CA ILE A 14 2.41 2.72 7.77
C ILE A 14 3.86 3.05 7.46
N ALA A 15 4.21 4.34 7.48
CA ALA A 15 5.58 4.77 7.31
C ALA A 15 6.32 4.71 8.65
N VAL A 16 7.46 4.04 8.66
CA VAL A 16 8.30 3.88 9.85
C VAL A 16 9.76 4.22 9.52
N LYS A 17 10.51 4.60 10.52
CA LYS A 17 11.95 4.88 10.36
C LYS A 17 12.75 3.60 10.14
N SER A 18 12.32 2.51 10.78
CA SER A 18 12.98 1.21 10.69
C SER A 18 11.95 0.10 10.80
N VAL A 19 11.85 -0.72 9.76
CA VAL A 19 10.97 -1.90 9.80
C VAL A 19 11.43 -2.90 10.84
N ALA A 20 12.74 -3.03 11.06
CA ALA A 20 13.29 -3.93 12.08
C ALA A 20 12.81 -3.54 13.49
N GLU A 21 12.82 -2.25 13.80
CA GLU A 21 12.34 -1.75 15.10
C GLU A 21 10.81 -1.83 15.19
N ALA A 22 10.08 -1.46 14.13
CA ALA A 22 8.63 -1.50 14.12
C ALA A 22 8.08 -2.92 14.30
N ARG A 23 8.75 -3.94 13.74
CA ARG A 23 8.37 -5.34 13.92
C ARG A 23 8.33 -5.76 15.38
N LYS A 24 9.24 -5.24 16.19
CA LYS A 24 9.26 -5.58 17.62
C LYS A 24 7.94 -5.21 18.30
N PHE A 25 7.34 -4.11 17.91
CA PHE A 25 6.04 -3.69 18.40
C PHE A 25 4.90 -4.49 17.75
N PHE A 26 4.83 -4.51 16.43
CA PHE A 26 3.72 -5.15 15.73
C PHE A 26 3.67 -6.66 15.95
N GLU A 27 4.81 -7.33 15.88
CA GLU A 27 4.88 -8.78 16.12
C GLU A 27 4.89 -9.09 17.63
N GLY A 28 5.72 -8.38 18.39
CA GLY A 28 5.94 -8.69 19.82
C GLY A 28 4.82 -8.22 20.73
N VAL A 29 4.18 -7.10 20.45
CA VAL A 29 3.12 -6.54 21.30
C VAL A 29 1.74 -6.88 20.74
N LEU A 30 1.52 -6.67 19.45
CA LEU A 30 0.21 -6.89 18.82
C LEU A 30 0.01 -8.33 18.33
N GLY A 31 1.07 -9.13 18.25
CA GLY A 31 0.98 -10.50 17.79
C GLY A 31 0.84 -10.67 16.28
N ALA A 32 1.26 -9.67 15.51
CA ALA A 32 1.24 -9.76 14.06
C ALA A 32 2.20 -10.84 13.56
N ARG A 33 1.84 -11.47 12.45
CA ARG A 33 2.64 -12.52 11.83
C ARG A 33 3.32 -11.97 10.58
N PHE A 34 4.63 -12.16 10.47
CA PHE A 34 5.40 -11.79 9.29
C PHE A 34 4.97 -12.60 8.07
N LEU A 35 4.73 -11.92 6.96
CA LEU A 35 4.38 -12.55 5.70
C LEU A 35 5.56 -12.55 4.71
N TYR A 36 6.04 -11.37 4.34
CA TYR A 36 7.20 -11.25 3.44
C TYR A 36 7.84 -9.86 3.54
N GLU A 37 9.01 -9.74 2.93
CA GLU A 37 9.77 -8.51 2.79
C GLU A 37 10.06 -8.25 1.31
N HIS A 38 10.04 -6.99 0.92
CA HIS A 38 10.36 -6.56 -0.44
C HIS A 38 11.13 -5.24 -0.41
N GLU A 39 12.14 -5.15 -1.25
CA GLU A 39 12.90 -3.92 -1.46
C GLU A 39 12.71 -3.43 -2.89
N ASN A 40 12.49 -2.14 -3.03
CA ASN A 40 12.47 -1.46 -4.31
C ASN A 40 13.33 -0.21 -4.23
N PRO A 41 14.66 -0.35 -4.48
CA PRO A 41 15.58 0.79 -4.39
C PRO A 41 15.28 1.90 -5.39
N GLU A 42 14.74 1.53 -6.55
CA GLU A 42 14.39 2.49 -7.60
C GLU A 42 13.22 3.38 -7.17
N ALA A 43 12.21 2.78 -6.53
CA ALA A 43 11.08 3.52 -5.97
C ALA A 43 11.39 4.10 -4.58
N GLY A 44 12.49 3.69 -3.95
CA GLY A 44 12.99 4.28 -2.72
C GLY A 44 12.40 3.73 -1.43
N TYR A 45 11.99 2.46 -1.40
CA TYR A 45 11.42 1.89 -0.19
C TYR A 45 11.81 0.43 0.04
N ARG A 46 11.79 0.06 1.32
CA ARG A 46 11.71 -1.32 1.80
C ARG A 46 10.39 -1.47 2.51
N LEU A 47 9.68 -2.57 2.25
CA LEU A 47 8.45 -2.87 2.95
C LEU A 47 8.49 -4.27 3.57
N ILE A 48 7.71 -4.42 4.63
CA ILE A 48 7.31 -5.73 5.12
C ILE A 48 5.79 -5.78 5.22
N GLU A 49 5.26 -6.97 4.96
CA GLU A 49 3.84 -7.24 5.12
C GLU A 49 3.63 -8.10 6.36
N LEU A 50 2.68 -7.70 7.19
CA LEU A 50 2.32 -8.39 8.42
C LEU A 50 0.84 -8.73 8.41
N ASP A 51 0.50 -9.92 8.85
CA ASP A 51 -0.88 -10.34 9.10
C ASP A 51 -1.23 -10.11 10.57
N LEU A 52 -2.30 -9.38 10.81
CA LEU A 52 -2.87 -9.23 12.14
C LEU A 52 -4.33 -9.67 12.12
N ASN A 53 -4.53 -10.95 12.42
CA ASN A 53 -5.85 -11.55 12.49
C ASN A 53 -6.71 -11.35 11.22
N GLY A 54 -6.09 -11.50 10.06
CA GLY A 54 -6.74 -11.38 8.77
C GLY A 54 -6.62 -10.01 8.10
N MET A 55 -6.14 -8.99 8.81
CA MET A 55 -5.84 -7.68 8.25
C MET A 55 -4.34 -7.55 7.96
N THR A 56 -4.00 -7.10 6.77
CA THR A 56 -2.61 -6.89 6.38
C THR A 56 -2.16 -5.47 6.70
N PHE A 57 -1.04 -5.36 7.40
CA PHE A 57 -0.32 -4.11 7.61
C PHE A 57 0.96 -4.12 6.80
N GLU A 58 1.19 -3.03 6.06
CA GLU A 58 2.43 -2.83 5.31
C GLU A 58 3.27 -1.79 6.04
N LEU A 59 4.46 -2.17 6.49
CA LEU A 59 5.40 -1.23 7.09
C LEU A 59 6.42 -0.80 6.04
N LEU A 60 6.54 0.50 5.82
CA LEU A 60 7.42 1.10 4.81
C LEU A 60 8.54 1.85 5.49
N GLU A 61 9.80 1.55 5.14
CA GLU A 61 10.94 2.38 5.50
C GLU A 61 11.61 2.96 4.26
N PRO A 62 12.27 4.12 4.37
CA PRO A 62 12.92 4.73 3.21
C PRO A 62 14.19 4.00 2.79
N LEU A 63 14.41 3.93 1.48
CA LEU A 63 15.69 3.56 0.87
C LEU A 63 16.17 4.73 0.01
N GLY A 64 17.32 5.26 0.35
CA GLY A 64 17.93 6.37 -0.39
C GLY A 64 17.37 7.75 -0.01
N ASP A 65 18.07 8.77 -0.46
CA ASP A 65 17.77 10.16 -0.10
C ASP A 65 16.55 10.73 -0.82
N ASP A 66 16.21 10.17 -1.99
CA ASP A 66 15.08 10.62 -2.81
C ASP A 66 13.78 9.85 -2.51
N SER A 67 13.77 9.10 -1.42
CA SER A 67 12.60 8.29 -1.03
C SER A 67 11.40 9.17 -0.69
N PHE A 68 10.22 8.83 -1.24
CA PHE A 68 8.96 9.46 -0.84
C PHE A 68 8.61 9.15 0.62
N VAL A 69 9.05 8.00 1.13
CA VAL A 69 8.86 7.63 2.54
C VAL A 69 9.68 8.55 3.43
N LYS A 70 10.93 8.84 3.03
CA LYS A 70 11.78 9.80 3.75
C LYS A 70 11.12 11.18 3.82
N ALA A 71 10.64 11.68 2.69
CA ALA A 71 9.94 12.96 2.63
C ALA A 71 8.70 12.99 3.54
N PHE A 72 7.94 11.91 3.56
CA PHE A 72 6.78 11.77 4.44
C PHE A 72 7.19 11.82 5.92
N LEU A 73 8.21 11.05 6.30
CA LEU A 73 8.71 11.00 7.69
C LEU A 73 9.23 12.36 8.15
N GLU A 74 9.94 13.09 7.30
CA GLU A 74 10.43 14.43 7.61
C GLU A 74 9.29 15.43 7.83
N LYS A 75 8.24 15.31 7.06
CA LYS A 75 7.10 16.24 7.10
C LYS A 75 6.11 15.89 8.20
N ARG A 76 5.84 14.62 8.44
CA ARG A 76 4.74 14.16 9.31
C ARG A 76 5.17 13.23 10.45
N GLY A 77 6.39 12.69 10.40
CA GLY A 77 6.83 11.66 11.33
C GLY A 77 6.27 10.28 10.97
N GLU A 78 6.48 9.32 11.85
CA GLU A 78 5.94 7.97 11.69
C GLU A 78 4.42 7.96 11.82
N GLY A 79 3.75 7.12 11.05
CA GLY A 79 2.29 6.99 11.13
C GLY A 79 1.67 6.43 9.86
N LEU A 80 0.33 6.50 9.80
CA LEU A 80 -0.45 6.05 8.68
C LEU A 80 -0.02 6.78 7.40
N HIS A 81 0.29 6.01 6.37
CA HIS A 81 0.70 6.55 5.08
C HIS A 81 -0.41 6.46 4.04
N HIS A 82 -1.01 5.28 3.88
CA HIS A 82 -2.07 5.08 2.90
C HIS A 82 -2.98 3.91 3.24
N LEU A 83 -4.13 3.88 2.57
CA LEU A 83 -5.01 2.72 2.51
C LEU A 83 -4.95 2.17 1.10
N THR A 84 -4.88 0.86 0.95
CA THR A 84 -4.87 0.22 -0.37
C THR A 84 -6.09 -0.67 -0.54
N PHE A 85 -6.79 -0.46 -1.66
CA PHE A 85 -7.93 -1.28 -2.05
C PHE A 85 -7.55 -2.19 -3.22
N ASP A 86 -7.88 -3.47 -3.10
CA ASP A 86 -7.78 -4.42 -4.20
C ASP A 86 -9.03 -4.27 -5.07
N VAL A 87 -8.80 -3.79 -6.29
CA VAL A 87 -9.88 -3.44 -7.22
C VAL A 87 -9.73 -4.29 -8.47
N PRO A 88 -10.66 -5.20 -8.73
CA PRO A 88 -10.67 -5.92 -9.99
C PRO A 88 -10.72 -4.93 -11.16
N ASN A 89 -9.96 -5.19 -12.20
CA ASN A 89 -9.87 -4.29 -13.36
C ASN A 89 -9.48 -2.85 -12.98
N SER A 90 -8.49 -2.72 -12.12
CA SER A 90 -8.04 -1.42 -11.60
C SER A 90 -7.73 -0.40 -12.69
N LYS A 91 -7.17 -0.83 -13.82
CA LYS A 91 -6.85 0.05 -14.95
C LYS A 91 -8.11 0.76 -15.49
N GLU A 92 -9.20 0.02 -15.67
CA GLU A 92 -10.48 0.56 -16.12
C GLU A 92 -11.07 1.49 -15.06
N LYS A 93 -11.04 1.06 -13.80
CA LYS A 93 -11.58 1.86 -12.69
C LYS A 93 -10.83 3.18 -12.53
N ILE A 94 -9.52 3.17 -12.66
CA ILE A 94 -8.70 4.39 -12.63
C ILE A 94 -9.08 5.33 -13.76
N ALA A 95 -9.28 4.80 -14.98
CA ALA A 95 -9.73 5.60 -16.12
C ALA A 95 -11.10 6.23 -15.87
N GLU A 96 -12.06 5.46 -15.33
CA GLU A 96 -13.39 5.97 -14.97
C GLU A 96 -13.30 7.11 -13.96
N LEU A 97 -12.51 6.91 -12.89
CA LEU A 97 -12.33 7.93 -11.86
C LEU A 97 -11.74 9.21 -12.41
N LYS A 98 -10.80 9.11 -13.35
CA LYS A 98 -10.22 10.28 -14.02
C LYS A 98 -11.26 10.99 -14.87
N GLU A 99 -12.10 10.26 -15.60
CA GLU A 99 -13.22 10.84 -16.37
C GLU A 99 -14.23 11.55 -15.47
N ASP A 100 -14.46 11.00 -14.27
CA ASP A 100 -15.33 11.61 -13.27
C ASP A 100 -14.69 12.82 -12.56
N GLY A 101 -13.47 13.19 -12.94
CA GLY A 101 -12.77 14.34 -12.38
C GLY A 101 -12.03 14.07 -11.07
N VAL A 102 -11.90 12.80 -10.66
CA VAL A 102 -11.13 12.46 -9.48
C VAL A 102 -9.63 12.59 -9.77
N ARG A 103 -8.93 13.34 -8.94
CA ARG A 103 -7.49 13.56 -9.12
C ARG A 103 -6.70 12.30 -8.72
N MET A 104 -6.17 11.63 -9.75
CA MET A 104 -5.29 10.47 -9.61
C MET A 104 -3.84 10.87 -9.79
N VAL A 105 -2.96 10.21 -9.08
CA VAL A 105 -1.49 10.41 -9.15
C VAL A 105 -0.77 9.08 -9.09
N GLY A 106 0.47 9.05 -9.56
CA GLY A 106 1.35 7.90 -9.40
C GLY A 106 0.91 6.63 -10.12
N GLU A 107 0.34 6.76 -11.32
CA GLU A 107 -0.03 5.58 -12.10
C GLU A 107 1.17 4.72 -12.45
N ARG A 108 1.08 3.41 -12.22
CA ARG A 108 2.11 2.43 -12.54
C ARG A 108 1.51 1.14 -13.07
N GLU A 109 2.15 0.59 -14.09
CA GLU A 109 1.84 -0.73 -14.61
C GLU A 109 3.03 -1.65 -14.34
N PHE A 110 2.85 -2.65 -13.49
CA PHE A 110 3.90 -3.63 -13.18
C PHE A 110 3.82 -4.86 -14.09
N SER A 111 2.61 -5.21 -14.49
CA SER A 111 2.30 -6.29 -15.41
C SER A 111 0.90 -6.06 -15.98
N PRO A 112 0.47 -6.84 -17.00
CA PRO A 112 -0.91 -6.73 -17.49
C PRO A 112 -1.98 -6.91 -16.40
N GLU A 113 -1.66 -7.65 -15.35
CA GLU A 113 -2.57 -7.96 -14.25
C GLU A 113 -2.37 -7.05 -13.02
N SER A 114 -1.34 -6.21 -13.02
CA SER A 114 -0.98 -5.38 -11.88
C SER A 114 -0.82 -3.92 -12.28
N TYR A 115 -1.87 -3.16 -12.08
CA TYR A 115 -1.95 -1.73 -12.37
C TYR A 115 -2.43 -0.98 -11.15
N GLU A 116 -1.76 0.12 -10.80
CA GLU A 116 -2.11 0.89 -9.63
C GLU A 116 -2.05 2.41 -9.86
N ALA A 117 -2.76 3.13 -9.03
CA ALA A 117 -2.67 4.59 -8.92
C ALA A 117 -3.15 5.02 -7.54
N PHE A 118 -2.88 6.27 -7.19
CA PHE A 118 -3.35 6.86 -5.94
C PHE A 118 -4.40 7.92 -6.20
N ILE A 119 -5.44 7.94 -5.36
CA ILE A 119 -6.32 9.09 -5.24
C ILE A 119 -5.60 10.11 -4.37
N SER A 120 -5.42 11.32 -4.90
CA SER A 120 -4.76 12.40 -4.16
C SER A 120 -5.51 12.70 -2.86
N PRO A 121 -4.82 12.91 -1.73
CA PRO A 121 -5.47 13.31 -0.48
C PRO A 121 -6.36 14.54 -0.61
N ARG A 122 -6.09 15.42 -1.55
CA ARG A 122 -6.93 16.60 -1.82
C ARG A 122 -8.30 16.22 -2.36
N ALA A 123 -8.42 15.07 -3.01
CA ALA A 123 -9.69 14.56 -3.55
C ALA A 123 -10.44 13.69 -2.54
N SER A 124 -9.78 13.22 -1.49
CA SER A 124 -10.30 12.21 -0.55
C SER A 124 -10.21 12.61 0.91
N HIS A 125 -10.39 13.88 1.19
CA HIS A 125 -10.44 14.42 2.57
C HIS A 125 -9.19 14.12 3.41
N GLY A 126 -8.02 14.16 2.77
CA GLY A 126 -6.74 14.00 3.47
C GLY A 126 -6.21 12.57 3.55
N VAL A 127 -6.91 11.61 2.98
CA VAL A 127 -6.49 10.20 2.99
C VAL A 127 -5.85 9.84 1.65
N LEU A 128 -4.61 9.37 1.67
CA LEU A 128 -3.98 8.82 0.47
C LEU A 128 -4.54 7.42 0.24
N ILE A 129 -5.25 7.23 -0.87
CA ILE A 129 -5.89 5.97 -1.21
C ILE A 129 -5.21 5.37 -2.43
N GLN A 130 -4.65 4.18 -2.27
CA GLN A 130 -4.10 3.42 -3.38
C GLN A 130 -5.17 2.48 -3.92
N ILE A 131 -5.29 2.45 -5.23
CA ILE A 131 -6.15 1.54 -5.96
C ILE A 131 -5.27 0.69 -6.84
N GLY A 132 -5.41 -0.61 -6.75
CA GLY A 132 -4.63 -1.50 -7.57
C GLY A 132 -5.21 -2.91 -7.62
N SER A 133 -4.51 -3.77 -8.33
CA SER A 133 -4.87 -5.18 -8.48
C SER A 133 -3.62 -6.04 -8.41
N GLY A 134 -3.81 -7.33 -8.14
CA GLY A 134 -2.71 -8.27 -8.11
C GLY A 134 -1.86 -8.22 -6.85
N TYR A 135 -2.34 -7.58 -5.79
CA TYR A 135 -1.62 -7.56 -4.52
C TYR A 135 -1.55 -8.95 -3.89
N PRO A 136 -0.44 -9.27 -3.22
CA PRO A 136 -0.34 -10.50 -2.45
C PRO A 136 -1.19 -10.41 -1.19
N THR A 137 -2.48 -10.74 -1.32
CA THR A 137 -3.37 -10.89 -0.16
C THR A 137 -2.93 -12.10 0.66
N LEU A 138 -3.45 -12.25 1.89
CA LEU A 138 -3.18 -13.39 2.76
C LEU A 138 -3.30 -14.74 2.03
N ALA A 139 -4.33 -14.90 1.20
CA ALA A 139 -4.53 -16.11 0.42
C ALA A 139 -3.45 -16.27 -0.67
N ARG A 140 -3.03 -15.18 -1.30
CA ARG A 140 -1.98 -15.19 -2.33
C ARG A 140 -0.58 -15.23 -1.74
N ALA A 141 -0.37 -14.61 -0.57
CA ALA A 141 0.91 -14.68 0.12
C ALA A 141 1.27 -16.13 0.44
N ALA A 142 0.30 -16.95 0.85
CA ALA A 142 0.52 -18.37 1.09
C ALA A 142 0.99 -19.12 -0.17
N GLU A 143 0.59 -18.68 -1.36
CA GLU A 143 1.05 -19.25 -2.63
C GLU A 143 2.44 -18.76 -3.03
N TRP A 144 2.76 -17.51 -2.73
CA TRP A 144 4.08 -16.92 -3.01
C TRP A 144 5.20 -17.59 -2.23
N PHE A 145 4.91 -18.01 -1.01
CA PHE A 145 5.90 -18.69 -0.15
C PHE A 145 6.06 -20.18 -0.48
N LYS A 146 5.23 -20.73 -1.36
CA LYS A 146 5.37 -22.10 -1.84
C LYS A 146 6.33 -22.24 -3.03
N LYS A 147 6.81 -21.14 -3.57
CA LYS A 147 7.78 -21.08 -4.65
C LYS A 147 9.18 -20.85 -4.10
#